data_a5cb2cf77936caed81a86efc67421911
#
_entry.id   a5cb2cf77936caed81a86efc67421911
#
_cell.length_a   1.000
_cell.length_b   1.000
_cell.length_c   1.000
_cell.angle_alpha   90.00
_cell.angle_beta   90.00
_cell.angle_gamma   90.00
#
_symmetry.space_group_name_H-M   'P 1'
#
loop_
_entity.id
_entity.type
_entity.pdbx_description
1 polymer ?
#
loop_
_entity_poly.entity_id
_entity_poly.type
_entity_poly.pdbx_seq_one_letter_code
_entity_poly.pdbx_strand_id
1 'polypeptide(L)'
;MGKGVKAAVIGGVFAVMLGGAGYGTYNIVSALSGDGGGSGVAAQQKSGPPGEDEVEKTSAAFFAAWEKGEAARAASYTDNDAAAEQLLTAYGDDARITDVRITPGAVRGTTVPYAVKAKVVHDGRSKPLSYRSRLTVVRGLTTGRALVDWQPSVVHPALKKDDTLVTGESAAPPVQAVGRDGSELTKEKYPSLGPVLDALRDKYGERAGGTPGVELVVRHTAGDAPDTPLLTLAEGRPGKLTTTISPTAQAAAERAVKRFAQSSVVAVKPSTGEVLAVANHRTDAFNAAFQGQAAPGSTMKIITAAMLIDNGVTSMNGPAPCPGTAVWQSQTFKNLTGLAPKENATLADSFMRSCNTAFVKLIDEKPLTGASLAQEAEQRFGLGRDDWKTGIASFDGSVPAVDGPDRAAGAIGQGQVQMSPLNMASVTATAITGTFRQPYLVTPELDGRQLAQAQGLKASTAAQLKQMMRLTATQGTAREAMRSLTGDIGAKTGSAEVDGNARSNSWFTGFRGDLAAAAMTEEGGHGGDAAGPIVAAVLRTGG
;
A
#
# COMPACT_ATOMS: atom_id res chain seq x y z
N MET A 1 19.42 -14.92 -13.01
CA MET A 1 20.77 -14.85 -12.46
C MET A 1 20.68 -15.37 -11.03
N GLY A 2 21.27 -16.40 -10.51
CA GLY A 2 22.26 -17.32 -10.90
C GLY A 2 22.44 -18.22 -9.70
N LYS A 3 22.10 -19.51 -9.81
CA LYS A 3 22.16 -20.52 -8.72
C LYS A 3 23.58 -20.86 -8.21
N GLY A 4 24.56 -19.98 -8.40
CA GLY A 4 25.98 -20.24 -8.12
C GLY A 4 26.55 -19.74 -6.79
N VAL A 5 25.85 -18.85 -6.07
CA VAL A 5 26.44 -18.18 -4.88
C VAL A 5 26.11 -18.89 -3.55
N LYS A 6 25.11 -19.78 -3.53
CA LYS A 6 24.74 -20.50 -2.29
C LYS A 6 25.59 -21.73 -1.95
N ALA A 7 26.42 -22.21 -2.87
CA ALA A 7 27.26 -23.40 -2.64
C ALA A 7 28.60 -23.11 -2.00
N ALA A 8 29.10 -21.88 -2.01
CA ALA A 8 30.42 -21.51 -1.47
C ALA A 8 30.43 -21.28 0.06
N VAL A 9 29.28 -20.99 0.66
CA VAL A 9 29.19 -20.70 2.12
C VAL A 9 29.06 -21.98 2.95
N ILE A 10 28.49 -23.03 2.39
CA ILE A 10 28.33 -24.31 3.11
C ILE A 10 29.63 -25.14 3.16
N GLY A 11 30.54 -24.94 2.20
CA GLY A 11 31.84 -25.66 2.17
C GLY A 11 32.87 -25.18 3.21
N GLY A 12 32.78 -23.91 3.64
CA GLY A 12 33.73 -23.32 4.59
C GLY A 12 33.53 -23.77 6.04
N VAL A 13 32.30 -24.05 6.44
CA VAL A 13 31.96 -24.42 7.83
C VAL A 13 32.36 -25.88 8.14
N PHE A 14 32.35 -26.78 7.16
CA PHE A 14 32.75 -28.17 7.37
C PHE A 14 34.29 -28.38 7.46
N ALA A 15 35.08 -27.50 6.87
CA ALA A 15 36.55 -27.58 6.95
C ALA A 15 37.10 -27.17 8.33
N VAL A 16 36.40 -26.28 9.05
CA VAL A 16 36.81 -25.83 10.40
C VAL A 16 36.48 -26.88 11.47
N MET A 17 35.38 -27.63 11.30
CA MET A 17 35.04 -28.70 12.28
C MET A 17 35.95 -29.92 12.20
N LEU A 18 36.55 -30.23 11.06
CA LEU A 18 37.52 -31.35 10.94
C LEU A 18 38.92 -30.98 11.43
N GLY A 19 39.28 -29.68 11.41
CA GLY A 19 40.57 -29.21 11.95
C GLY A 19 40.62 -29.21 13.49
N GLY A 20 39.52 -28.86 14.15
CA GLY A 20 39.43 -28.78 15.61
C GLY A 20 39.50 -30.15 16.31
N ALA A 21 38.91 -31.18 15.71
CA ALA A 21 38.94 -32.53 16.26
C ALA A 21 40.34 -33.20 16.11
N GLY A 22 41.09 -32.83 15.05
CA GLY A 22 42.44 -33.35 14.83
C GLY A 22 43.49 -32.80 15.80
N TYR A 23 43.34 -31.53 16.17
CA TYR A 23 44.30 -30.86 17.09
C TYR A 23 44.10 -31.31 18.54
N GLY A 24 42.86 -31.56 18.95
CA GLY A 24 42.56 -32.09 20.29
C GLY A 24 43.12 -33.53 20.51
N THR A 25 43.06 -34.40 19.49
CA THR A 25 43.56 -35.77 19.58
C THR A 25 45.09 -35.82 19.49
N TYR A 26 45.74 -34.90 18.78
CA TYR A 26 47.21 -34.81 18.71
C TYR A 26 47.81 -34.46 20.09
N ASN A 27 47.22 -33.56 20.83
CA ASN A 27 47.72 -33.20 22.17
C ASN A 27 47.51 -34.30 23.23
N ILE A 28 46.50 -35.16 23.10
CA ILE A 28 46.27 -36.27 24.00
C ILE A 28 47.29 -37.41 23.73
N VAL A 29 47.64 -37.67 22.48
CA VAL A 29 48.59 -38.74 22.12
C VAL A 29 50.02 -38.32 22.45
N SER A 30 50.42 -37.09 22.33
CA SER A 30 51.79 -36.63 22.73
C SER A 30 52.00 -36.57 24.22
N ALA A 31 50.91 -36.44 25.02
CA ALA A 31 51.02 -36.54 26.50
C ALA A 31 51.17 -37.96 27.06
N LEU A 32 50.81 -38.94 26.24
CA LEU A 32 50.86 -40.35 26.64
C LEU A 32 52.14 -41.08 26.19
N SER A 33 53.01 -40.47 25.36
CA SER A 33 54.18 -41.12 24.75
C SER A 33 55.54 -40.65 25.29
N GLY A 34 55.60 -39.90 26.37
CA GLY A 34 56.86 -39.39 26.96
C GLY A 34 57.33 -40.22 28.10
N ASP A 35 58.18 -41.27 27.79
CA ASP A 35 58.98 -41.95 28.77
C ASP A 35 60.28 -41.18 29.00
N GLY A 36 60.68 -41.01 30.28
CA GLY A 36 62.08 -40.67 30.67
C GLY A 36 62.22 -39.51 31.65
N GLY A 37 62.26 -39.83 32.93
CA GLY A 37 63.10 -39.36 34.03
C GLY A 37 63.55 -37.89 34.08
N GLY A 38 62.89 -37.11 34.91
CA GLY A 38 63.37 -35.81 35.37
C GLY A 38 62.47 -35.31 36.49
N SER A 39 62.99 -35.17 37.70
CA SER A 39 62.30 -34.65 38.88
C SER A 39 61.87 -33.16 38.66
N GLY A 40 60.81 -32.95 37.92
CA GLY A 40 60.10 -31.68 37.85
C GLY A 40 58.96 -31.72 38.87
N VAL A 41 58.94 -30.78 39.80
CA VAL A 41 57.83 -30.52 40.73
C VAL A 41 56.60 -30.40 39.89
N ALA A 42 55.73 -31.41 39.87
CA ALA A 42 54.42 -31.31 39.26
C ALA A 42 53.71 -30.15 39.96
N ALA A 43 53.48 -29.02 39.23
CA ALA A 43 52.68 -27.94 39.72
C ALA A 43 51.31 -28.57 40.04
N GLN A 44 50.94 -28.62 41.30
CA GLN A 44 49.64 -29.12 41.77
C GLN A 44 48.57 -28.33 41.05
N GLN A 45 47.84 -28.99 40.17
CA GLN A 45 46.69 -28.34 39.52
C GLN A 45 45.75 -27.84 40.60
N LYS A 46 45.60 -26.51 40.70
CA LYS A 46 44.71 -25.91 41.67
C LYS A 46 43.30 -26.44 41.42
N SER A 47 42.67 -27.00 42.41
CA SER A 47 41.29 -27.46 42.41
C SER A 47 40.40 -26.51 43.19
N GLY A 48 39.10 -26.46 42.86
CA GLY A 48 38.12 -25.54 43.51
C GLY A 48 37.96 -24.22 42.78
N PRO A 49 37.02 -23.36 43.25
CA PRO A 49 36.76 -22.05 42.62
C PRO A 49 38.01 -21.15 42.69
N PRO A 50 38.17 -20.21 41.71
CA PRO A 50 39.24 -19.23 41.76
C PRO A 50 39.14 -18.35 43.03
N GLY A 51 40.29 -18.06 43.64
CA GLY A 51 40.37 -17.09 44.74
C GLY A 51 40.20 -15.65 44.25
N GLU A 52 39.91 -14.71 45.15
CA GLU A 52 39.61 -13.30 44.84
C GLU A 52 40.77 -12.65 44.04
N ASP A 53 42.02 -12.85 44.44
CA ASP A 53 43.19 -12.36 43.71
C ASP A 53 43.27 -12.89 42.27
N GLU A 54 42.90 -14.16 42.06
CA GLU A 54 42.86 -14.76 40.71
C GLU A 54 41.75 -14.19 39.87
N VAL A 55 40.59 -13.92 40.48
CA VAL A 55 39.45 -13.26 39.82
C VAL A 55 39.82 -11.86 39.40
N GLU A 56 40.41 -11.05 40.29
CA GLU A 56 40.87 -9.70 39.98
C GLU A 56 41.92 -9.69 38.86
N LYS A 57 42.94 -10.50 38.94
CA LYS A 57 44.02 -10.57 37.92
C LYS A 57 43.50 -11.00 36.55
N THR A 58 42.62 -12.00 36.50
CA THR A 58 42.08 -12.51 35.25
C THR A 58 41.15 -11.50 34.61
N SER A 59 40.23 -10.93 35.39
CA SER A 59 39.30 -9.90 34.87
C SER A 59 40.03 -8.63 34.42
N ALA A 60 41.01 -8.15 35.18
CA ALA A 60 41.82 -6.99 34.82
C ALA A 60 42.59 -7.19 33.50
N ALA A 61 43.19 -8.38 33.32
CA ALA A 61 43.91 -8.73 32.09
C ALA A 61 42.99 -8.82 30.87
N PHE A 62 41.80 -9.43 31.05
CA PHE A 62 40.75 -9.48 30.03
C PHE A 62 40.29 -8.07 29.63
N PHE A 63 39.93 -7.22 30.60
CA PHE A 63 39.48 -5.87 30.33
C PHE A 63 40.54 -5.01 29.65
N ALA A 64 41.81 -5.09 30.12
CA ALA A 64 42.91 -4.33 29.52
C ALA A 64 43.17 -4.70 28.06
N ALA A 65 43.04 -5.97 27.68
CA ALA A 65 43.17 -6.44 26.31
C ALA A 65 41.95 -5.98 25.46
N TRP A 66 40.74 -6.08 26.02
CA TRP A 66 39.54 -5.63 25.32
C TRP A 66 39.54 -4.11 25.06
N GLU A 67 39.90 -3.29 26.06
CA GLU A 67 40.04 -1.84 25.90
C GLU A 67 41.00 -1.42 24.79
N LYS A 68 42.04 -2.22 24.55
CA LYS A 68 43.03 -2.02 23.48
C LYS A 68 42.59 -2.55 22.12
N GLY A 69 41.44 -3.22 22.03
CA GLY A 69 41.00 -3.89 20.80
C GLY A 69 41.81 -5.18 20.47
N GLU A 70 42.56 -5.73 21.44
CA GLU A 70 43.36 -6.94 21.27
C GLU A 70 42.47 -8.19 21.44
N ALA A 71 41.52 -8.42 20.46
CA ALA A 71 40.46 -9.44 20.57
C ALA A 71 41.02 -10.86 20.89
N ALA A 72 42.01 -11.33 20.12
CA ALA A 72 42.65 -12.63 20.34
C ALA A 72 43.27 -12.74 21.74
N ARG A 73 43.88 -11.65 22.22
CA ARG A 73 44.48 -11.61 23.54
C ARG A 73 43.42 -11.60 24.64
N ALA A 74 42.36 -10.85 24.51
CA ALA A 74 41.25 -10.86 25.45
C ALA A 74 40.61 -12.26 25.50
N ALA A 75 40.37 -12.88 24.35
CA ALA A 75 39.81 -14.20 24.20
C ALA A 75 40.63 -15.27 24.94
N SER A 76 41.98 -15.16 24.95
CA SER A 76 42.89 -16.12 25.64
C SER A 76 42.70 -16.16 27.16
N TYR A 77 41.97 -15.22 27.75
CA TYR A 77 41.58 -15.24 29.18
C TYR A 77 40.18 -15.85 29.41
N THR A 78 39.53 -16.40 28.38
CA THR A 78 38.20 -17.03 28.47
C THR A 78 38.29 -18.54 28.38
N ASP A 79 37.26 -19.25 28.78
CA ASP A 79 37.14 -20.70 28.61
C ASP A 79 36.63 -21.12 27.22
N ASN A 80 36.26 -20.16 26.37
CA ASN A 80 35.89 -20.37 24.97
C ASN A 80 36.51 -19.26 24.11
N ASP A 81 37.80 -19.39 23.83
CA ASP A 81 38.62 -18.40 23.14
C ASP A 81 38.11 -18.10 21.71
N ALA A 82 37.71 -19.12 20.94
CA ALA A 82 37.25 -18.96 19.58
C ALA A 82 35.96 -18.10 19.48
N ALA A 83 34.96 -18.38 20.33
CA ALA A 83 33.73 -17.62 20.36
C ALA A 83 33.95 -16.20 20.92
N ALA A 84 34.86 -16.04 21.87
CA ALA A 84 35.23 -14.77 22.44
C ALA A 84 35.94 -13.87 21.42
N GLU A 85 36.93 -14.41 20.70
CA GLU A 85 37.65 -13.67 19.66
C GLU A 85 36.72 -13.18 18.55
N GLN A 86 35.84 -14.08 18.06
CA GLN A 86 34.88 -13.71 17.01
C GLN A 86 34.00 -12.55 17.44
N LEU A 87 33.40 -12.59 18.64
CA LEU A 87 32.49 -11.55 19.09
C LEU A 87 33.22 -10.24 19.46
N LEU A 88 34.42 -10.31 20.05
CA LEU A 88 35.24 -9.14 20.36
C LEU A 88 35.79 -8.47 19.10
N THR A 89 36.08 -9.24 18.05
CA THR A 89 36.42 -8.71 16.73
C THR A 89 35.21 -7.99 16.12
N ALA A 90 34.04 -8.64 16.08
CA ALA A 90 32.80 -8.03 15.60
C ALA A 90 32.40 -6.77 16.38
N TYR A 91 32.69 -6.71 17.67
CA TYR A 91 32.46 -5.53 18.52
C TYR A 91 33.23 -4.30 18.01
N GLY A 92 34.47 -4.46 17.52
CA GLY A 92 35.26 -3.39 16.92
C GLY A 92 34.91 -3.15 15.45
N ASP A 93 34.89 -4.21 14.66
CA ASP A 93 34.84 -4.14 13.20
C ASP A 93 33.43 -4.00 12.65
N ASP A 94 32.47 -4.81 13.11
CA ASP A 94 31.11 -4.79 12.61
C ASP A 94 30.23 -3.78 13.35
N ALA A 95 30.35 -3.72 14.69
CA ALA A 95 29.61 -2.77 15.50
C ALA A 95 30.22 -1.36 15.50
N ARG A 96 31.43 -1.19 14.95
CA ARG A 96 32.11 0.11 14.87
C ARG A 96 32.27 0.80 16.23
N ILE A 97 32.50 0.01 17.29
CA ILE A 97 32.65 0.50 18.66
C ILE A 97 34.14 0.77 18.94
N THR A 98 34.43 1.99 19.33
CA THR A 98 35.79 2.49 19.59
C THR A 98 35.90 3.20 20.95
N ASP A 99 37.09 3.58 21.35
CA ASP A 99 37.36 4.33 22.59
C ASP A 99 36.80 3.63 23.85
N VAL A 100 36.93 2.31 23.90
CA VAL A 100 36.39 1.49 24.99
C VAL A 100 37.11 1.80 26.30
N ARG A 101 36.33 2.02 27.35
CA ARG A 101 36.80 2.20 28.73
C ARG A 101 35.92 1.35 29.66
N ILE A 102 36.55 0.48 30.41
CA ILE A 102 35.87 -0.45 31.32
C ILE A 102 36.23 -0.11 32.75
N THR A 103 35.21 0.12 33.56
CA THR A 103 35.39 0.37 34.99
C THR A 103 34.84 -0.80 35.77
N PRO A 104 35.73 -1.67 36.34
CA PRO A 104 35.31 -2.78 37.19
C PRO A 104 34.71 -2.27 38.50
N GLY A 105 33.70 -2.97 38.99
CA GLY A 105 33.13 -2.79 40.32
C GLY A 105 33.73 -3.78 41.31
N ALA A 106 33.26 -3.79 42.52
CA ALA A 106 33.75 -4.69 43.58
C ALA A 106 33.49 -6.15 43.22
N VAL A 107 34.49 -6.98 43.39
CA VAL A 107 34.40 -8.44 43.21
C VAL A 107 33.43 -9.01 44.26
N ARG A 108 32.62 -9.98 43.86
CA ARG A 108 31.68 -10.70 44.70
C ARG A 108 31.80 -12.20 44.43
N GLY A 109 32.60 -12.89 45.24
CA GLY A 109 32.97 -14.28 44.96
C GLY A 109 33.75 -14.37 43.67
N THR A 110 33.20 -15.06 42.66
CA THR A 110 33.80 -15.20 41.34
C THR A 110 33.25 -14.23 40.28
N THR A 111 32.32 -13.33 40.67
CA THR A 111 31.64 -12.41 39.74
C THR A 111 32.18 -10.98 39.87
N VAL A 112 32.47 -10.35 38.73
CA VAL A 112 32.94 -8.98 38.63
C VAL A 112 31.91 -8.17 37.80
N PRO A 113 31.12 -7.29 38.43
CA PRO A 113 30.32 -6.33 37.71
C PRO A 113 31.20 -5.22 37.11
N TYR A 114 30.84 -4.67 35.99
CA TYR A 114 31.58 -3.56 35.38
C TYR A 114 30.69 -2.64 34.55
N ALA A 115 31.17 -1.44 34.30
CA ALA A 115 30.55 -0.48 33.40
C ALA A 115 31.46 -0.25 32.18
N VAL A 116 30.86 -0.21 31.01
CA VAL A 116 31.53 0.11 29.75
C VAL A 116 31.10 1.50 29.29
N LYS A 117 32.07 2.31 28.87
CA LYS A 117 31.88 3.56 28.13
C LYS A 117 32.66 3.44 26.84
N ALA A 118 32.03 3.74 25.71
CA ALA A 118 32.64 3.63 24.39
C ALA A 118 32.01 4.65 23.44
N LYS A 119 32.45 4.67 22.19
CA LYS A 119 31.83 5.43 21.10
C LYS A 119 31.49 4.49 19.97
N VAL A 120 30.34 4.69 19.35
CA VAL A 120 29.99 4.07 18.08
C VAL A 120 30.25 5.10 16.99
N VAL A 121 31.00 4.71 15.96
CA VAL A 121 31.41 5.61 14.87
C VAL A 121 31.04 4.98 13.52
N HIS A 122 30.25 5.68 12.71
CA HIS A 122 29.88 5.21 11.38
C HIS A 122 29.72 6.41 10.44
N ASP A 123 30.40 6.39 9.29
CA ASP A 123 30.37 7.43 8.25
C ASP A 123 30.48 8.87 8.77
N GLY A 124 31.49 9.12 9.61
CA GLY A 124 31.75 10.43 10.20
C GLY A 124 30.78 10.85 11.32
N ARG A 125 29.79 10.02 11.65
CA ARG A 125 28.91 10.23 12.79
C ARG A 125 29.44 9.47 14.00
N SER A 126 29.22 10.04 15.20
CA SER A 126 29.66 9.40 16.43
C SER A 126 28.66 9.67 17.55
N LYS A 127 28.35 8.62 18.31
CA LYS A 127 27.54 8.75 19.55
C LYS A 127 28.16 7.96 20.70
N PRO A 128 28.03 8.45 21.94
CA PRO A 128 28.49 7.70 23.12
C PRO A 128 27.59 6.47 23.35
N LEU A 129 28.25 5.35 23.69
CA LEU A 129 27.60 4.13 24.15
C LEU A 129 28.01 3.87 25.59
N SER A 130 27.07 3.57 26.48
CA SER A 130 27.36 3.17 27.84
C SER A 130 26.39 2.13 28.33
N TYR A 131 26.92 1.08 28.97
CA TYR A 131 26.12 0.02 29.56
C TYR A 131 26.85 -0.61 30.75
N ARG A 132 26.14 -1.47 31.47
CA ARG A 132 26.69 -2.28 32.55
C ARG A 132 26.51 -3.75 32.22
N SER A 133 27.54 -4.54 32.59
CA SER A 133 27.49 -5.99 32.48
C SER A 133 28.22 -6.62 33.66
N ARG A 134 28.40 -7.91 33.62
CA ARG A 134 29.14 -8.72 34.61
C ARG A 134 29.80 -9.89 33.90
N LEU A 135 30.92 -10.31 34.43
CA LEU A 135 31.56 -11.57 34.07
C LEU A 135 31.72 -12.46 35.30
N THR A 136 31.85 -13.73 35.08
CA THR A 136 32.19 -14.73 36.11
C THR A 136 33.53 -15.36 35.77
N VAL A 137 34.39 -15.59 36.75
CA VAL A 137 35.67 -16.28 36.54
C VAL A 137 35.53 -17.71 37.08
N VAL A 138 35.91 -18.67 36.28
CA VAL A 138 35.83 -20.10 36.56
C VAL A 138 37.21 -20.76 36.52
N ARG A 139 37.34 -21.96 37.07
CA ARG A 139 38.54 -22.78 36.97
C ARG A 139 38.47 -23.63 35.70
N GLY A 140 39.38 -23.41 34.76
CA GLY A 140 39.48 -24.23 33.56
C GLY A 140 39.76 -25.71 33.90
N LEU A 141 38.90 -26.59 33.42
CA LEU A 141 38.92 -28.01 33.75
C LEU A 141 40.22 -28.71 33.33
N THR A 142 40.77 -28.31 32.19
CA THR A 142 41.98 -28.91 31.61
C THR A 142 43.27 -28.24 32.07
N THR A 143 43.23 -26.92 32.23
CA THR A 143 44.44 -26.11 32.48
C THR A 143 44.65 -25.74 33.93
N GLY A 144 43.61 -25.85 34.78
CA GLY A 144 43.61 -25.36 36.16
C GLY A 144 43.77 -23.84 36.28
N ARG A 145 43.75 -23.07 35.19
CA ARG A 145 43.83 -21.60 35.16
C ARG A 145 42.51 -20.98 35.54
N ALA A 146 42.56 -19.76 36.10
CA ALA A 146 41.38 -18.91 36.22
C ALA A 146 41.05 -18.32 34.83
N LEU A 147 39.83 -18.47 34.34
CA LEU A 147 39.36 -18.03 33.04
C LEU A 147 37.98 -17.41 33.18
N VAL A 148 37.66 -16.45 32.32
CA VAL A 148 36.32 -15.87 32.21
C VAL A 148 35.38 -16.93 31.63
N ASP A 149 34.28 -17.24 32.31
CA ASP A 149 33.16 -18.06 31.83
C ASP A 149 32.51 -17.30 30.69
N TRP A 150 32.78 -17.76 29.45
CA TRP A 150 32.38 -17.02 28.27
C TRP A 150 30.90 -17.13 27.97
N GLN A 151 30.25 -15.98 27.97
CA GLN A 151 28.88 -15.78 27.49
C GLN A 151 28.84 -14.50 26.64
N PRO A 152 28.05 -14.43 25.56
CA PRO A 152 27.93 -13.19 24.77
C PRO A 152 27.55 -11.96 25.62
N SER A 153 26.79 -12.16 26.68
CA SER A 153 26.42 -11.13 27.65
C SER A 153 27.62 -10.51 28.40
N VAL A 154 28.79 -11.11 28.35
CA VAL A 154 30.05 -10.50 28.79
C VAL A 154 30.38 -9.28 27.90
N VAL A 155 30.12 -9.32 26.61
CA VAL A 155 30.36 -8.20 25.70
C VAL A 155 29.26 -7.17 25.81
N HIS A 156 28.00 -7.58 25.76
CA HIS A 156 26.86 -6.69 25.96
C HIS A 156 25.65 -7.44 26.55
N PRO A 157 24.96 -6.90 27.57
CA PRO A 157 23.92 -7.63 28.30
C PRO A 157 22.71 -8.05 27.46
N ALA A 158 22.49 -7.42 26.31
CA ALA A 158 21.40 -7.78 25.40
C ALA A 158 21.73 -8.97 24.49
N LEU A 159 22.99 -9.39 24.39
CA LEU A 159 23.40 -10.49 23.53
C LEU A 159 23.05 -11.85 24.14
N LYS A 160 22.50 -12.71 23.32
CA LYS A 160 22.25 -14.14 23.59
C LYS A 160 23.22 -14.99 22.77
N LYS A 161 23.14 -16.32 22.93
CA LYS A 161 23.90 -17.25 22.12
C LYS A 161 23.64 -16.98 20.62
N ASP A 162 24.72 -16.98 19.85
CA ASP A 162 24.73 -16.76 18.40
C ASP A 162 24.32 -15.35 17.92
N ASP A 163 24.03 -14.39 18.84
CA ASP A 163 23.81 -12.99 18.49
C ASP A 163 25.13 -12.27 18.22
N THR A 164 25.08 -11.22 17.38
CA THR A 164 26.20 -10.32 17.12
C THR A 164 25.79 -8.86 17.18
N LEU A 165 26.76 -7.95 17.22
CA LEU A 165 26.55 -6.51 17.16
C LEU A 165 26.96 -5.98 15.80
N VAL A 166 26.10 -5.14 15.19
CA VAL A 166 26.37 -4.53 13.89
C VAL A 166 25.88 -3.08 13.91
N THR A 167 26.70 -2.19 13.36
CA THR A 167 26.30 -0.80 13.07
C THR A 167 26.17 -0.63 11.57
N GLY A 168 25.00 -0.16 11.13
CA GLY A 168 24.73 0.04 9.71
C GLY A 168 23.42 0.76 9.47
N GLU A 169 23.04 0.81 8.20
CA GLU A 169 21.75 1.37 7.81
C GLU A 169 20.60 0.53 8.39
N SER A 170 19.67 1.20 9.06
CA SER A 170 18.40 0.61 9.46
C SER A 170 17.43 0.59 8.29
N ALA A 171 16.33 -0.16 8.40
CA ALA A 171 15.24 -0.07 7.45
C ALA A 171 14.77 1.38 7.33
N ALA A 172 14.58 1.86 6.09
CA ALA A 172 14.02 3.19 5.88
C ALA A 172 12.63 3.28 6.52
N PRO A 173 12.28 4.40 7.18
CA PRO A 173 10.94 4.57 7.71
C PRO A 173 9.89 4.43 6.61
N PRO A 174 8.68 3.93 6.93
CA PRO A 174 7.62 3.78 5.95
C PRO A 174 7.34 5.09 5.20
N VAL A 175 7.17 5.00 3.88
CA VAL A 175 6.87 6.15 3.04
C VAL A 175 5.56 6.81 3.48
N GLN A 176 5.60 8.11 3.71
CA GLN A 176 4.44 8.93 4.03
C GLN A 176 3.69 9.30 2.74
N ALA A 177 2.45 8.84 2.59
CA ALA A 177 1.56 9.35 1.55
C ALA A 177 0.93 10.67 2.04
N VAL A 178 0.95 11.68 1.19
CA VAL A 178 0.38 12.99 1.50
C VAL A 178 -0.67 13.38 0.46
N GLY A 179 -1.68 14.11 0.91
CA GLY A 179 -2.68 14.70 0.05
C GLY A 179 -2.12 15.85 -0.78
N ARG A 180 -2.95 16.38 -1.68
CA ARG A 180 -2.59 17.52 -2.54
C ARG A 180 -2.22 18.80 -1.79
N ASP A 181 -2.63 18.93 -0.53
CA ASP A 181 -2.32 20.04 0.38
C ASP A 181 -1.07 19.77 1.25
N GLY A 182 -0.41 18.62 1.06
CA GLY A 182 0.75 18.19 1.84
C GLY A 182 0.43 17.56 3.18
N SER A 183 -0.85 17.46 3.59
CA SER A 183 -1.24 16.79 4.82
C SER A 183 -1.11 15.27 4.71
N GLU A 184 -0.71 14.62 5.80
CA GLU A 184 -0.51 13.18 5.82
C GLU A 184 -1.83 12.41 5.68
N LEU A 185 -1.81 11.37 4.85
CA LEU A 185 -2.90 10.43 4.63
C LEU A 185 -2.56 9.11 5.33
N THR A 186 -3.28 8.80 6.39
CA THR A 186 -3.12 7.54 7.12
C THR A 186 -4.39 6.69 7.07
N LYS A 187 -4.26 5.38 7.21
CA LYS A 187 -5.41 4.46 7.26
C LYS A 187 -6.26 4.62 8.52
N GLU A 188 -5.68 5.15 9.61
CA GLU A 188 -6.39 5.46 10.85
C GLU A 188 -7.37 6.62 10.64
N LYS A 189 -6.94 7.65 9.89
CA LYS A 189 -7.77 8.82 9.55
C LYS A 189 -8.73 8.54 8.40
N TYR A 190 -8.30 7.75 7.42
CA TYR A 190 -9.03 7.42 6.21
C TYR A 190 -9.00 5.90 5.94
N PRO A 191 -9.82 5.11 6.63
CA PRO A 191 -9.77 3.65 6.55
C PRO A 191 -9.90 3.08 5.14
N SER A 192 -10.74 3.69 4.29
CA SER A 192 -10.91 3.27 2.90
C SER A 192 -9.65 3.42 2.04
N LEU A 193 -8.74 4.32 2.43
CA LEU A 193 -7.47 4.52 1.71
C LEU A 193 -6.42 3.45 2.06
N GLY A 194 -6.58 2.66 3.10
CA GLY A 194 -5.58 1.66 3.50
C GLY A 194 -5.03 0.86 2.31
N PRO A 195 -5.86 0.09 1.59
CA PRO A 195 -5.41 -0.69 0.43
C PRO A 195 -4.83 0.16 -0.72
N VAL A 196 -5.34 1.38 -0.91
CA VAL A 196 -4.85 2.32 -1.93
C VAL A 196 -3.44 2.82 -1.57
N LEU A 197 -3.23 3.22 -0.31
CA LEU A 197 -1.94 3.71 0.18
C LEU A 197 -0.88 2.61 0.18
N ASP A 198 -1.25 1.39 0.54
CA ASP A 198 -0.35 0.24 0.51
C ASP A 198 0.08 -0.06 -0.93
N ALA A 199 -0.86 -0.14 -1.89
CA ALA A 199 -0.55 -0.33 -3.30
C ALA A 199 0.33 0.80 -3.89
N LEU A 200 0.12 2.05 -3.46
CA LEU A 200 0.95 3.18 -3.88
C LEU A 200 2.36 3.11 -3.28
N ARG A 201 2.50 2.72 -2.01
CA ARG A 201 3.80 2.53 -1.35
C ARG A 201 4.59 1.40 -1.98
N ASP A 202 3.95 0.27 -2.25
CA ASP A 202 4.57 -0.88 -2.91
C ASP A 202 5.11 -0.52 -4.29
N LYS A 203 4.37 0.28 -5.04
CA LYS A 203 4.75 0.64 -6.41
C LYS A 203 5.74 1.80 -6.49
N TYR A 204 5.61 2.79 -5.63
CA TYR A 204 6.35 4.07 -5.74
C TYR A 204 7.26 4.37 -4.54
N GLY A 205 7.31 3.50 -3.53
CA GLY A 205 8.05 3.74 -2.30
C GLY A 205 9.51 4.10 -2.52
N GLU A 206 10.20 3.36 -3.37
CA GLU A 206 11.61 3.62 -3.72
C GLU A 206 11.82 4.99 -4.38
N ARG A 207 10.81 5.49 -5.10
CA ARG A 207 10.87 6.79 -5.81
C ARG A 207 10.41 7.96 -4.94
N ALA A 208 9.78 7.67 -3.81
CA ALA A 208 9.31 8.70 -2.90
C ALA A 208 10.43 9.41 -2.13
N GLY A 209 11.68 8.97 -2.33
CA GLY A 209 12.83 9.46 -1.58
C GLY A 209 12.80 8.93 -0.14
N GLY A 210 13.54 9.59 0.72
CA GLY A 210 13.75 9.15 2.08
C GLY A 210 15.18 8.66 2.29
N THR A 211 15.58 8.59 3.52
CA THR A 211 16.92 8.11 3.88
C THR A 211 16.80 7.10 5.01
N PRO A 212 17.49 5.97 4.95
CA PRO A 212 17.59 5.05 6.06
C PRO A 212 18.22 5.75 7.27
N GLY A 213 17.88 5.27 8.45
CA GLY A 213 18.60 5.61 9.67
C GLY A 213 19.95 4.89 9.72
N VAL A 214 20.74 5.19 10.76
CA VAL A 214 21.94 4.43 11.10
C VAL A 214 21.84 4.02 12.54
N GLU A 215 21.95 2.74 12.82
CA GLU A 215 21.74 2.17 14.15
C GLU A 215 22.83 1.12 14.49
N LEU A 216 23.18 1.05 15.77
CA LEU A 216 23.80 -0.10 16.36
C LEU A 216 22.70 -1.07 16.80
N VAL A 217 22.73 -2.29 16.31
CA VAL A 217 21.73 -3.32 16.60
C VAL A 217 22.34 -4.60 17.13
N VAL A 218 21.56 -5.35 17.91
CA VAL A 218 21.79 -6.78 18.10
C VAL A 218 21.17 -7.49 16.91
N ARG A 219 21.99 -8.17 16.14
CA ARG A 219 21.56 -9.03 15.04
C ARG A 219 21.37 -10.45 15.54
N HIS A 220 20.15 -10.96 15.40
CA HIS A 220 19.80 -12.33 15.76
C HIS A 220 20.09 -13.24 14.57
N THR A 221 21.00 -14.21 14.73
CA THR A 221 21.35 -15.16 13.66
C THR A 221 20.54 -16.45 13.72
N ALA A 222 19.85 -16.70 14.84
CA ALA A 222 18.98 -17.85 15.04
C ALA A 222 17.52 -17.47 14.77
N GLY A 223 16.95 -17.92 13.63
CA GLY A 223 15.55 -17.65 13.23
C GLY A 223 15.33 -16.31 12.53
N ASP A 224 14.06 -15.96 12.29
CA ASP A 224 13.63 -14.75 11.57
C ASP A 224 13.31 -13.56 12.52
N ALA A 225 13.91 -13.53 13.71
CA ALA A 225 13.69 -12.45 14.66
C ALA A 225 14.28 -11.14 14.12
N PRO A 226 13.54 -10.02 14.18
CA PRO A 226 14.05 -8.72 13.73
C PRO A 226 15.21 -8.25 14.62
N ASP A 227 16.15 -7.51 14.02
CA ASP A 227 17.26 -6.90 14.73
C ASP A 227 16.72 -6.01 15.89
N THR A 228 17.42 -6.03 17.03
CA THR A 228 17.06 -5.22 18.20
C THR A 228 17.93 -3.96 18.28
N PRO A 229 17.37 -2.74 18.12
CA PRO A 229 18.13 -1.50 18.17
C PRO A 229 18.67 -1.22 19.59
N LEU A 230 19.94 -0.84 19.68
CA LEU A 230 20.60 -0.44 20.92
C LEU A 230 20.92 1.05 20.97
N LEU A 231 21.30 1.63 19.82
CA LEU A 231 21.68 3.04 19.73
C LEU A 231 21.39 3.56 18.31
N THR A 232 20.60 4.60 18.17
CA THR A 232 20.39 5.29 16.90
C THR A 232 21.44 6.38 16.72
N LEU A 233 22.30 6.24 15.70
CA LEU A 233 23.31 7.24 15.34
C LEU A 233 22.70 8.36 14.51
N ALA A 234 21.80 8.02 13.59
CA ALA A 234 21.05 8.95 12.78
C ALA A 234 19.61 8.44 12.58
N GLU A 235 18.66 9.34 12.78
CA GLU A 235 17.25 9.06 12.46
C GLU A 235 17.06 8.95 10.95
N GLY A 236 16.34 7.92 10.51
CA GLY A 236 15.85 7.83 9.15
C GLY A 236 14.80 8.90 8.85
N ARG A 237 14.67 9.29 7.59
CA ARG A 237 13.63 10.20 7.13
C ARG A 237 12.70 9.46 6.17
N PRO A 238 11.38 9.46 6.43
CA PRO A 238 10.43 8.85 5.51
C PRO A 238 10.43 9.59 4.17
N GLY A 239 10.34 8.84 3.09
CA GLY A 239 10.02 9.39 1.79
C GLY A 239 8.61 9.96 1.77
N LYS A 240 8.34 10.96 0.91
CA LYS A 240 7.01 11.54 0.74
C LYS A 240 6.46 11.23 -0.63
N LEU A 241 5.33 10.54 -0.66
CA LEU A 241 4.57 10.26 -1.88
C LEU A 241 3.38 11.21 -1.98
N THR A 242 3.47 12.21 -2.85
CA THR A 242 2.38 13.15 -3.08
C THR A 242 1.30 12.52 -3.94
N THR A 243 0.06 12.54 -3.45
CA THR A 243 -1.13 12.07 -4.16
C THR A 243 -2.03 13.24 -4.57
N THR A 244 -2.98 12.98 -5.46
CA THR A 244 -4.00 13.94 -5.88
C THR A 244 -5.16 14.05 -4.88
N ILE A 245 -5.21 13.20 -3.88
CA ILE A 245 -6.30 13.12 -2.90
C ILE A 245 -6.47 14.46 -2.16
N SER A 246 -7.70 14.95 -2.15
CA SER A 246 -8.12 16.09 -1.31
C SER A 246 -8.56 15.56 0.06
N PRO A 247 -7.87 15.92 1.15
CA PRO A 247 -8.26 15.48 2.49
C PRO A 247 -9.70 15.84 2.86
N THR A 248 -10.18 16.99 2.39
CA THR A 248 -11.57 17.44 2.60
C THR A 248 -12.57 16.56 1.87
N ALA A 249 -12.34 16.28 0.58
CA ALA A 249 -13.20 15.42 -0.23
C ALA A 249 -13.15 13.97 0.29
N GLN A 250 -11.96 13.48 0.66
CA GLN A 250 -11.79 12.15 1.22
C GLN A 250 -12.55 11.98 2.54
N ALA A 251 -12.42 12.94 3.46
CA ALA A 251 -13.17 12.90 4.73
C ALA A 251 -14.69 12.90 4.52
N ALA A 252 -15.19 13.62 3.50
CA ALA A 252 -16.59 13.59 3.14
C ALA A 252 -17.01 12.23 2.56
N ALA A 253 -16.20 11.65 1.68
CA ALA A 253 -16.42 10.34 1.09
C ALA A 253 -16.46 9.22 2.15
N GLU A 254 -15.47 9.19 3.07
CA GLU A 254 -15.42 8.24 4.20
C GLU A 254 -16.69 8.27 5.07
N ARG A 255 -17.17 9.46 5.40
CA ARG A 255 -18.40 9.60 6.19
C ARG A 255 -19.64 9.19 5.41
N ALA A 256 -19.65 9.47 4.11
CA ALA A 256 -20.83 9.22 3.28
C ALA A 256 -21.04 7.73 3.03
N VAL A 257 -19.98 6.98 2.68
CA VAL A 257 -20.09 5.54 2.41
C VAL A 257 -20.49 4.73 3.65
N LYS A 258 -20.09 5.16 4.86
CA LYS A 258 -20.45 4.47 6.11
C LYS A 258 -21.97 4.41 6.39
N ARG A 259 -22.75 5.22 5.70
CA ARG A 259 -24.21 5.24 5.86
C ARG A 259 -24.91 4.05 5.19
N PHE A 260 -24.25 3.42 4.24
CA PHE A 260 -24.78 2.30 3.46
C PHE A 260 -23.72 1.20 3.36
N ALA A 261 -24.11 -0.03 3.66
CA ALA A 261 -23.22 -1.17 3.46
C ALA A 261 -22.96 -1.40 1.96
N GLN A 262 -21.82 -2.04 1.66
CA GLN A 262 -21.42 -2.40 0.30
C GLN A 262 -21.48 -1.22 -0.69
N SER A 263 -21.03 -0.05 -0.22
CA SER A 263 -21.02 1.17 -1.03
C SER A 263 -19.59 1.62 -1.37
N SER A 264 -19.48 2.27 -2.53
CA SER A 264 -18.21 2.78 -3.06
C SER A 264 -18.42 4.13 -3.73
N VAL A 265 -17.47 5.04 -3.62
CA VAL A 265 -17.51 6.35 -4.27
C VAL A 265 -16.12 6.78 -4.76
N VAL A 266 -16.09 7.45 -5.90
CA VAL A 266 -14.92 8.15 -6.42
C VAL A 266 -15.31 9.60 -6.75
N ALA A 267 -14.38 10.52 -6.48
CA ALA A 267 -14.48 11.90 -6.96
C ALA A 267 -13.25 12.23 -7.82
N VAL A 268 -13.48 12.90 -8.94
CA VAL A 268 -12.44 13.35 -9.86
C VAL A 268 -12.56 14.85 -10.15
N LYS A 269 -11.47 15.48 -10.51
CA LYS A 269 -11.44 16.87 -10.98
C LYS A 269 -11.52 16.90 -12.51
N PRO A 270 -12.64 17.33 -13.09
CA PRO A 270 -12.86 17.31 -14.54
C PRO A 270 -11.80 18.05 -15.36
N SER A 271 -11.26 19.15 -14.83
CA SER A 271 -10.25 19.95 -15.54
C SER A 271 -8.87 19.29 -15.65
N THR A 272 -8.55 18.30 -14.80
CA THR A 272 -7.20 17.68 -14.74
C THR A 272 -7.19 16.17 -14.83
N GLY A 273 -8.24 15.47 -14.42
CA GLY A 273 -8.29 14.02 -14.24
C GLY A 273 -7.81 13.56 -12.84
N GLU A 274 -7.40 14.46 -11.96
CA GLU A 274 -6.99 14.11 -10.59
C GLU A 274 -8.11 13.40 -9.84
N VAL A 275 -7.80 12.26 -9.21
CA VAL A 275 -8.70 11.59 -8.28
C VAL A 275 -8.62 12.29 -6.93
N LEU A 276 -9.72 12.91 -6.50
CA LEU A 276 -9.76 13.70 -5.28
C LEU A 276 -10.22 12.92 -4.04
N ALA A 277 -10.98 11.84 -4.23
CA ALA A 277 -11.42 10.96 -3.16
C ALA A 277 -11.71 9.55 -3.67
N VAL A 278 -11.45 8.56 -2.82
CA VAL A 278 -11.77 7.14 -3.03
C VAL A 278 -12.25 6.57 -1.70
N ALA A 279 -13.48 6.08 -1.63
CA ALA A 279 -13.93 5.43 -0.42
C ALA A 279 -14.77 4.18 -0.71
N ASN A 280 -14.59 3.17 0.12
CA ASN A 280 -15.32 1.91 0.10
C ASN A 280 -15.81 1.58 1.51
N HIS A 281 -17.03 1.09 1.63
CA HIS A 281 -17.57 0.53 2.87
C HIS A 281 -17.98 -0.93 2.62
N ARG A 282 -16.97 -1.80 2.64
CA ARG A 282 -17.07 -3.23 2.33
C ARG A 282 -16.39 -4.05 3.43
N THR A 283 -16.78 -5.32 3.53
CA THR A 283 -16.20 -6.27 4.50
C THR A 283 -15.02 -7.06 3.93
N ASP A 284 -14.85 -7.05 2.60
CA ASP A 284 -13.91 -7.90 1.85
C ASP A 284 -12.61 -7.17 1.45
N ALA A 285 -12.38 -5.95 1.89
CA ALA A 285 -11.23 -5.10 1.52
C ALA A 285 -11.06 -4.86 0.00
N PHE A 286 -11.99 -5.31 -0.85
CA PHE A 286 -11.94 -5.11 -2.29
C PHE A 286 -12.15 -3.64 -2.65
N ASN A 287 -11.28 -3.08 -3.50
CA ASN A 287 -11.39 -1.70 -3.96
C ASN A 287 -12.43 -1.58 -5.09
N ALA A 288 -13.71 -1.77 -4.75
CA ALA A 288 -14.80 -1.69 -5.72
C ALA A 288 -14.93 -0.31 -6.37
N ALA A 289 -14.45 0.75 -5.71
CA ALA A 289 -14.41 2.10 -6.28
C ALA A 289 -13.56 2.17 -7.56
N PHE A 290 -12.47 1.37 -7.66
CA PHE A 290 -11.56 1.33 -8.80
C PHE A 290 -11.68 0.07 -9.67
N GLN A 291 -12.01 -1.06 -9.06
CA GLN A 291 -11.96 -2.37 -9.72
C GLN A 291 -13.34 -3.04 -9.83
N GLY A 292 -14.38 -2.39 -9.33
CA GLY A 292 -15.75 -2.90 -9.43
C GLY A 292 -16.16 -3.10 -10.89
N GLN A 293 -16.87 -4.21 -11.14
CA GLN A 293 -17.39 -4.59 -12.45
C GLN A 293 -18.88 -4.88 -12.30
N ALA A 294 -19.70 -3.85 -12.41
CA ALA A 294 -21.13 -3.96 -12.25
C ALA A 294 -21.88 -3.20 -13.36
N ALA A 295 -23.05 -3.69 -13.73
CA ALA A 295 -23.92 -2.98 -14.65
C ALA A 295 -24.25 -1.58 -14.09
N PRO A 296 -24.02 -0.49 -14.86
CA PRO A 296 -24.18 0.88 -14.37
C PRO A 296 -25.62 1.35 -14.36
N GLY A 297 -26.55 0.55 -14.87
CA GLY A 297 -27.92 0.96 -15.06
C GLY A 297 -28.07 2.25 -15.85
N SER A 298 -29.08 3.01 -15.59
CA SER A 298 -29.40 4.24 -16.32
C SER A 298 -28.32 5.34 -16.28
N THR A 299 -27.23 5.21 -15.52
CA THR A 299 -26.11 6.15 -15.65
C THR A 299 -25.42 6.01 -17.00
N MET A 300 -25.49 4.82 -17.63
CA MET A 300 -25.03 4.57 -19.00
C MET A 300 -25.66 5.51 -20.04
N LYS A 301 -26.86 5.99 -19.78
CA LYS A 301 -27.57 6.89 -20.71
C LYS A 301 -26.82 8.19 -21.00
N ILE A 302 -25.79 8.55 -20.23
CA ILE A 302 -24.88 9.64 -20.57
C ILE A 302 -24.13 9.32 -21.88
N ILE A 303 -23.56 8.13 -21.98
CA ILE A 303 -22.83 7.66 -23.18
C ILE A 303 -23.82 7.42 -24.31
N THR A 304 -24.96 6.77 -24.02
CA THR A 304 -25.97 6.49 -25.05
C THR A 304 -26.55 7.79 -25.63
N ALA A 305 -26.81 8.82 -24.81
CA ALA A 305 -27.27 10.12 -25.30
C ALA A 305 -26.19 10.82 -26.14
N ALA A 306 -24.90 10.72 -25.77
CA ALA A 306 -23.79 11.21 -26.58
C ALA A 306 -23.80 10.54 -27.96
N MET A 307 -23.86 9.21 -28.01
CA MET A 307 -23.92 8.43 -29.24
C MET A 307 -25.10 8.87 -30.14
N LEU A 308 -26.29 9.02 -29.57
CA LEU A 308 -27.47 9.44 -30.32
C LEU A 308 -27.31 10.84 -30.94
N ILE A 309 -26.71 11.79 -30.18
CA ILE A 309 -26.49 13.17 -30.63
C ILE A 309 -25.35 13.20 -31.67
N ASP A 310 -24.23 12.53 -31.42
CA ASP A 310 -23.05 12.55 -32.30
C ASP A 310 -23.30 11.91 -33.67
N ASN A 311 -24.22 10.92 -33.71
CA ASN A 311 -24.68 10.29 -34.94
C ASN A 311 -25.89 10.96 -35.60
N GLY A 312 -26.37 12.06 -35.04
CA GLY A 312 -27.47 12.84 -35.64
C GLY A 312 -28.84 12.18 -35.55
N VAL A 313 -29.02 11.17 -34.69
CA VAL A 313 -30.29 10.45 -34.50
C VAL A 313 -31.33 11.40 -33.87
N THR A 314 -30.91 12.17 -32.90
CA THR A 314 -31.72 13.18 -32.22
C THR A 314 -30.84 14.27 -31.60
N SER A 315 -31.45 15.26 -30.97
CA SER A 315 -30.78 16.29 -30.17
C SER A 315 -31.47 16.43 -28.82
N MET A 316 -30.91 17.22 -27.91
CA MET A 316 -31.52 17.49 -26.59
C MET A 316 -33.02 17.87 -26.72
N ASN A 317 -33.36 18.71 -27.72
CA ASN A 317 -34.71 19.15 -27.97
C ASN A 317 -35.43 18.32 -29.06
N GLY A 318 -34.77 17.37 -29.66
CA GLY A 318 -35.33 16.48 -30.67
C GLY A 318 -36.20 15.37 -30.05
N PRO A 319 -36.96 14.67 -30.90
CA PRO A 319 -37.93 13.67 -30.46
C PRO A 319 -37.24 12.48 -29.79
N ALA A 320 -37.77 12.04 -28.67
CA ALA A 320 -37.45 10.81 -27.98
C ALA A 320 -38.67 10.31 -27.19
N PRO A 321 -39.71 9.82 -27.87
CA PRO A 321 -40.95 9.35 -27.24
C PRO A 321 -40.71 8.33 -26.15
N CYS A 322 -41.43 8.46 -25.04
CA CYS A 322 -41.33 7.60 -23.86
C CYS A 322 -42.62 6.80 -23.66
N PRO A 323 -42.89 5.76 -24.46
CA PRO A 323 -44.06 4.88 -24.26
C PRO A 323 -43.92 4.04 -23.00
N GLY A 324 -45.01 3.43 -22.55
CA GLY A 324 -44.99 2.54 -21.36
C GLY A 324 -44.13 1.29 -21.55
N THR A 325 -44.07 0.76 -22.78
CA THR A 325 -43.27 -0.39 -23.18
C THR A 325 -42.61 -0.19 -24.52
N ALA A 326 -41.47 -0.86 -24.73
CA ALA A 326 -40.82 -0.97 -26.04
C ALA A 326 -40.43 -2.43 -26.27
N VAL A 327 -40.64 -2.92 -27.50
CA VAL A 327 -40.24 -4.27 -27.90
C VAL A 327 -38.97 -4.16 -28.74
N TRP A 328 -37.96 -4.94 -28.41
CA TRP A 328 -36.74 -5.10 -29.19
C TRP A 328 -36.47 -6.60 -29.37
N GLN A 329 -36.51 -7.07 -30.61
CA GLN A 329 -36.22 -8.47 -30.97
C GLN A 329 -36.94 -9.49 -30.05
N SER A 330 -38.25 -9.35 -29.91
CA SER A 330 -39.11 -10.17 -29.06
C SER A 330 -38.97 -10.00 -27.54
N GLN A 331 -38.01 -9.18 -27.08
CA GLN A 331 -37.89 -8.82 -25.67
C GLN A 331 -38.67 -7.53 -25.37
N THR A 332 -39.45 -7.52 -24.31
CA THR A 332 -40.22 -6.34 -23.87
C THR A 332 -39.47 -5.60 -22.77
N PHE A 333 -39.15 -4.36 -23.03
CA PHE A 333 -38.55 -3.43 -22.07
C PHE A 333 -39.63 -2.55 -21.46
N LYS A 334 -39.48 -2.25 -20.16
CA LYS A 334 -40.37 -1.39 -19.41
C LYS A 334 -39.60 -0.24 -18.75
N ASN A 335 -40.32 0.81 -18.44
CA ASN A 335 -39.83 1.87 -17.57
C ASN A 335 -39.95 1.48 -16.10
N LEU A 336 -39.31 2.25 -15.22
CA LEU A 336 -39.49 2.10 -13.78
C LEU A 336 -40.98 2.28 -13.43
N THR A 337 -41.43 1.53 -12.43
CA THR A 337 -42.83 1.57 -11.93
C THR A 337 -43.20 3.02 -11.58
N GLY A 338 -44.37 3.45 -12.02
CA GLY A 338 -44.90 4.81 -11.77
C GLY A 338 -44.46 5.88 -12.80
N LEU A 339 -43.61 5.56 -13.77
CA LEU A 339 -43.26 6.49 -14.83
C LEU A 339 -44.37 6.55 -15.88
N ALA A 340 -45.14 7.65 -15.90
CA ALA A 340 -46.20 7.85 -16.90
C ALA A 340 -45.63 8.01 -18.32
N PRO A 341 -46.24 7.39 -19.36
CA PRO A 341 -45.84 7.60 -20.76
C PRO A 341 -45.90 9.08 -21.17
N LYS A 342 -45.01 9.47 -22.13
CA LYS A 342 -44.98 10.79 -22.74
C LYS A 342 -44.60 10.66 -24.21
N GLU A 343 -45.59 10.60 -25.09
CA GLU A 343 -45.37 10.33 -26.52
C GLU A 343 -44.64 11.47 -27.24
N ASN A 344 -44.83 12.70 -26.81
CA ASN A 344 -44.18 13.89 -27.38
C ASN A 344 -42.94 14.34 -26.57
N ALA A 345 -42.25 13.38 -25.89
CA ALA A 345 -41.07 13.68 -25.13
C ALA A 345 -39.90 14.05 -26.04
N THR A 346 -39.09 14.99 -25.58
CA THR A 346 -37.76 15.27 -26.13
C THR A 346 -36.71 14.34 -25.51
N LEU A 347 -35.49 14.33 -26.07
CA LEU A 347 -34.38 13.58 -25.44
C LEU A 347 -34.10 14.10 -24.03
N ALA A 348 -34.19 15.42 -23.79
CA ALA A 348 -34.06 16.00 -22.47
C ALA A 348 -35.12 15.50 -21.49
N ASP A 349 -36.38 15.40 -21.91
CA ASP A 349 -37.47 14.84 -21.12
C ASP A 349 -37.17 13.38 -20.74
N SER A 350 -36.82 12.56 -21.72
CA SER A 350 -36.59 11.13 -21.53
C SER A 350 -35.31 10.85 -20.73
N PHE A 351 -34.26 11.68 -20.88
CA PHE A 351 -33.04 11.60 -20.10
C PHE A 351 -33.27 11.96 -18.61
N MET A 352 -33.92 13.14 -18.34
CA MET A 352 -34.13 13.58 -16.95
C MET A 352 -35.09 12.69 -16.18
N ARG A 353 -36.07 12.08 -16.87
CA ARG A 353 -37.01 11.09 -16.30
C ARG A 353 -36.46 9.67 -16.28
N SER A 354 -35.28 9.46 -16.87
CA SER A 354 -34.61 8.15 -16.97
C SER A 354 -35.44 7.10 -17.73
N CYS A 355 -36.20 7.51 -18.76
CA CYS A 355 -37.03 6.62 -19.57
C CYS A 355 -36.19 5.54 -20.28
N ASN A 356 -36.47 4.26 -20.04
CA ASN A 356 -35.78 3.15 -20.71
C ASN A 356 -36.27 2.98 -22.15
N THR A 357 -37.57 3.00 -22.33
CA THR A 357 -38.24 2.71 -23.62
C THR A 357 -37.86 3.66 -24.73
N ALA A 358 -37.59 4.92 -24.40
CA ALA A 358 -37.11 5.93 -25.36
C ALA A 358 -35.72 5.51 -25.91
N PHE A 359 -34.79 5.18 -25.03
CA PHE A 359 -33.43 4.81 -25.45
C PHE A 359 -33.41 3.47 -26.22
N VAL A 360 -34.22 2.48 -25.81
CA VAL A 360 -34.38 1.22 -26.52
C VAL A 360 -34.91 1.41 -27.95
N LYS A 361 -35.84 2.35 -28.16
CA LYS A 361 -36.36 2.64 -29.51
C LYS A 361 -35.33 3.37 -30.36
N LEU A 362 -34.62 4.35 -29.81
CA LEU A 362 -33.70 5.17 -30.58
C LEU A 362 -32.43 4.46 -31.06
N ILE A 363 -32.04 3.35 -30.44
CA ILE A 363 -30.88 2.57 -30.93
C ILE A 363 -31.13 1.85 -32.26
N ASP A 364 -32.38 1.71 -32.68
CA ASP A 364 -32.73 1.10 -33.96
C ASP A 364 -32.60 2.07 -35.14
N GLU A 365 -32.52 3.36 -34.85
CA GLU A 365 -32.43 4.40 -35.86
C GLU A 365 -31.07 4.38 -36.57
N LYS A 366 -31.11 4.55 -37.90
CA LYS A 366 -29.89 4.68 -38.69
C LYS A 366 -29.17 6.00 -38.37
N PRO A 367 -27.84 6.05 -38.38
CA PRO A 367 -26.90 5.01 -38.91
C PRO A 367 -26.40 4.01 -37.85
N LEU A 368 -27.03 3.89 -36.68
CA LEU A 368 -26.53 3.10 -35.55
C LEU A 368 -26.48 1.59 -35.85
N THR A 369 -25.43 0.96 -35.35
CA THR A 369 -25.14 -0.49 -35.44
C THR A 369 -24.92 -1.08 -34.04
N GLY A 370 -24.74 -2.39 -33.92
CA GLY A 370 -24.35 -3.06 -32.68
C GLY A 370 -23.02 -2.58 -32.09
N ALA A 371 -22.12 -2.04 -32.93
CA ALA A 371 -20.84 -1.51 -32.49
C ALA A 371 -20.89 -0.03 -32.05
N SER A 372 -21.95 0.72 -32.36
CA SER A 372 -21.96 2.18 -32.17
C SER A 372 -21.79 2.60 -30.70
N LEU A 373 -22.38 1.88 -29.74
CA LEU A 373 -22.24 2.20 -28.32
C LEU A 373 -20.82 1.91 -27.79
N ALA A 374 -20.22 0.80 -28.23
CA ALA A 374 -18.84 0.46 -27.90
C ALA A 374 -17.88 1.50 -28.46
N GLN A 375 -18.04 1.89 -29.73
CA GLN A 375 -17.22 2.92 -30.37
C GLN A 375 -17.34 4.28 -29.66
N GLU A 376 -18.53 4.68 -29.26
CA GLU A 376 -18.75 5.91 -28.51
C GLU A 376 -18.03 5.87 -27.16
N ALA A 377 -18.18 4.75 -26.43
CA ALA A 377 -17.53 4.56 -25.12
C ALA A 377 -15.99 4.58 -25.24
N GLU A 378 -15.44 3.89 -26.24
CA GLU A 378 -14.00 3.80 -26.47
C GLU A 378 -13.41 5.13 -26.97
N GLN A 379 -13.98 5.67 -28.06
CA GLN A 379 -13.38 6.80 -28.78
C GLN A 379 -13.62 8.14 -28.06
N ARG A 380 -14.76 8.32 -27.42
CA ARG A 380 -15.12 9.59 -26.77
C ARG A 380 -14.83 9.62 -25.27
N PHE A 381 -15.04 8.50 -24.59
CA PHE A 381 -14.90 8.41 -23.14
C PHE A 381 -13.68 7.60 -22.69
N GLY A 382 -12.91 7.01 -23.62
CA GLY A 382 -11.67 6.28 -23.31
C GLY A 382 -11.88 5.00 -22.50
N LEU A 383 -13.03 4.34 -22.63
CA LEU A 383 -13.38 3.14 -21.87
C LEU A 383 -13.05 1.85 -22.64
N GLY A 384 -12.80 0.74 -21.94
CA GLY A 384 -12.75 -0.60 -22.50
C GLY A 384 -11.51 -0.92 -23.33
N ARG A 385 -10.38 -0.27 -23.07
CA ARG A 385 -9.13 -0.44 -23.83
C ARG A 385 -7.98 -1.04 -23.03
N ASP A 386 -8.17 -1.28 -21.73
CA ASP A 386 -7.16 -1.79 -20.79
C ASP A 386 -5.87 -0.95 -20.76
N ASP A 387 -5.98 0.35 -21.04
CA ASP A 387 -4.83 1.27 -21.14
C ASP A 387 -4.77 2.34 -20.04
N TRP A 388 -5.70 2.33 -19.08
CA TRP A 388 -5.67 3.29 -17.98
C TRP A 388 -4.54 3.01 -17.00
N LYS A 389 -3.77 4.04 -16.70
CA LYS A 389 -2.63 4.00 -15.77
C LYS A 389 -2.86 4.97 -14.62
N THR A 390 -3.79 4.64 -13.75
CA THR A 390 -4.27 5.50 -12.66
C THR A 390 -3.27 5.69 -11.51
N GLY A 391 -2.25 4.85 -11.46
CA GLY A 391 -1.27 4.78 -10.36
C GLY A 391 -1.33 3.43 -9.62
N ILE A 392 -2.51 2.88 -9.45
CA ILE A 392 -2.78 1.53 -8.90
C ILE A 392 -3.63 0.73 -9.89
N ALA A 393 -3.94 -0.53 -9.57
CA ALA A 393 -4.84 -1.34 -10.38
C ALA A 393 -6.23 -0.71 -10.47
N SER A 394 -6.78 -0.60 -11.68
CA SER A 394 -8.11 -0.08 -11.97
C SER A 394 -8.74 -0.85 -13.12
N PHE A 395 -10.05 -0.81 -13.19
CA PHE A 395 -10.84 -1.32 -14.31
C PHE A 395 -11.23 -0.15 -15.23
N ASP A 396 -11.03 -0.34 -16.54
CA ASP A 396 -11.26 0.73 -17.54
C ASP A 396 -12.71 0.81 -18.03
N GLY A 397 -13.61 -0.04 -17.48
CA GLY A 397 -14.95 -0.23 -17.98
C GLY A 397 -15.02 -1.26 -19.11
N SER A 398 -16.22 -1.75 -19.39
CA SER A 398 -16.47 -2.65 -20.52
C SER A 398 -17.81 -2.31 -21.15
N VAL A 399 -17.76 -1.96 -22.44
CA VAL A 399 -18.93 -1.70 -23.28
C VAL A 399 -18.74 -2.50 -24.57
N PRO A 400 -19.08 -3.80 -24.56
CA PRO A 400 -18.84 -4.64 -25.73
C PRO A 400 -19.75 -4.28 -26.90
N ALA A 401 -19.25 -4.46 -28.12
CA ALA A 401 -20.03 -4.42 -29.33
C ALA A 401 -20.95 -5.67 -29.37
N VAL A 402 -22.23 -5.46 -29.30
CA VAL A 402 -23.22 -6.54 -29.24
C VAL A 402 -24.42 -6.26 -30.12
N ASP A 403 -24.97 -7.31 -30.66
CA ASP A 403 -26.23 -7.31 -31.38
C ASP A 403 -27.33 -8.02 -30.53
N GLY A 404 -28.48 -8.19 -31.12
CA GLY A 404 -29.55 -8.90 -30.44
C GLY A 404 -30.12 -8.17 -29.22
N PRO A 405 -30.70 -8.87 -28.25
CA PRO A 405 -31.31 -8.30 -27.05
C PRO A 405 -30.31 -7.51 -26.20
N ASP A 406 -29.05 -7.90 -26.16
CA ASP A 406 -28.00 -7.26 -25.38
C ASP A 406 -27.70 -5.82 -25.86
N ARG A 407 -27.90 -5.52 -27.14
CA ARG A 407 -27.78 -4.16 -27.68
C ARG A 407 -28.74 -3.19 -26.99
N ALA A 408 -29.99 -3.60 -26.81
CA ALA A 408 -30.98 -2.78 -26.12
C ALA A 408 -30.73 -2.69 -24.59
N ALA A 409 -30.34 -3.81 -23.99
CA ALA A 409 -29.96 -3.85 -22.58
C ALA A 409 -28.74 -2.95 -22.31
N GLY A 410 -27.70 -3.03 -23.15
CA GLY A 410 -26.49 -2.20 -23.05
C GLY A 410 -26.77 -0.70 -23.15
N ALA A 411 -27.70 -0.28 -24.02
CA ALA A 411 -28.09 1.12 -24.18
C ALA A 411 -28.70 1.75 -22.89
N ILE A 412 -29.23 0.94 -22.01
CA ILE A 412 -29.78 1.37 -20.71
C ILE A 412 -28.90 0.96 -19.53
N GLY A 413 -27.68 0.43 -19.82
CA GLY A 413 -26.68 0.08 -18.83
C GLY A 413 -26.90 -1.25 -18.11
N GLN A 414 -27.50 -2.20 -18.83
CA GLN A 414 -27.72 -3.58 -18.41
C GLN A 414 -26.97 -4.54 -19.34
N GLY A 415 -27.26 -5.83 -19.26
CA GLY A 415 -26.62 -6.86 -20.08
C GLY A 415 -25.11 -6.97 -19.76
N GLN A 416 -24.27 -6.92 -20.79
CA GLN A 416 -22.83 -7.15 -20.68
C GLN A 416 -22.01 -5.89 -20.33
N VAL A 417 -22.63 -4.72 -20.17
CA VAL A 417 -21.94 -3.48 -19.80
C VAL A 417 -21.53 -3.52 -18.34
N GLN A 418 -20.24 -3.22 -18.07
CA GLN A 418 -19.68 -3.20 -16.72
C GLN A 418 -18.90 -1.92 -16.47
N MET A 419 -19.09 -1.33 -15.29
CA MET A 419 -18.44 -0.08 -14.86
C MET A 419 -18.07 -0.14 -13.38
N SER A 420 -17.08 0.66 -13.02
CA SER A 420 -16.77 1.03 -11.64
C SER A 420 -17.24 2.47 -11.35
N PRO A 421 -17.31 2.91 -10.08
CA PRO A 421 -17.49 4.32 -9.74
C PRO A 421 -16.44 5.24 -10.39
N LEU A 422 -15.20 4.80 -10.53
CA LEU A 422 -14.15 5.54 -11.22
C LEU A 422 -14.51 5.81 -12.68
N ASN A 423 -15.00 4.80 -13.39
CA ASN A 423 -15.42 4.95 -14.78
C ASN A 423 -16.57 5.96 -14.91
N MET A 424 -17.59 5.85 -14.08
CA MET A 424 -18.75 6.74 -14.15
C MET A 424 -18.44 8.17 -13.69
N ALA A 425 -17.48 8.39 -12.79
CA ALA A 425 -16.96 9.71 -12.46
C ALA A 425 -16.21 10.34 -13.66
N SER A 426 -15.38 9.54 -14.36
CA SER A 426 -14.69 9.94 -15.59
C SER A 426 -15.66 10.25 -16.72
N VAL A 427 -16.71 9.43 -16.91
CA VAL A 427 -17.78 9.66 -17.88
C VAL A 427 -18.45 11.01 -17.62
N THR A 428 -18.79 11.31 -16.35
CA THR A 428 -19.38 12.58 -15.97
C THR A 428 -18.44 13.76 -16.24
N ALA A 429 -17.16 13.62 -15.88
CA ALA A 429 -16.14 14.64 -16.14
C ALA A 429 -16.00 14.94 -17.65
N THR A 430 -15.95 13.88 -18.47
CA THR A 430 -15.91 14.02 -19.94
C THR A 430 -17.18 14.64 -20.50
N ALA A 431 -18.35 14.23 -20.00
CA ALA A 431 -19.64 14.78 -20.46
C ALA A 431 -19.77 16.28 -20.22
N ILE A 432 -19.24 16.82 -19.14
CA ILE A 432 -19.37 18.24 -18.81
C ILE A 432 -18.26 19.13 -19.36
N THR A 433 -17.10 18.56 -19.71
CA THR A 433 -15.94 19.29 -20.25
C THR A 433 -15.80 19.12 -21.76
N GLY A 434 -16.33 18.04 -22.31
CA GLY A 434 -16.09 17.60 -23.68
C GLY A 434 -14.73 16.93 -23.89
N THR A 435 -13.88 16.90 -22.87
CA THR A 435 -12.51 16.37 -22.98
C THR A 435 -12.33 15.17 -22.04
N PHE A 436 -11.93 14.04 -22.61
CA PHE A 436 -11.49 12.90 -21.79
C PHE A 436 -10.15 13.23 -21.14
N ARG A 437 -10.07 13.02 -19.84
CA ARG A 437 -8.83 13.02 -19.07
C ARG A 437 -8.80 11.78 -18.20
N GLN A 438 -7.86 10.89 -18.50
CA GLN A 438 -7.72 9.67 -17.72
C GLN A 438 -7.53 10.00 -16.23
N PRO A 439 -8.30 9.39 -15.33
CA PRO A 439 -8.12 9.60 -13.90
C PRO A 439 -6.77 9.09 -13.38
N TYR A 440 -6.18 9.79 -12.39
CA TYR A 440 -4.92 9.37 -11.77
C TYR A 440 -4.82 9.79 -10.30
N LEU A 441 -4.08 9.01 -9.50
CA LEU A 441 -3.85 9.20 -8.05
C LEU A 441 -2.51 9.87 -7.71
N VAL A 442 -1.51 9.67 -8.56
CA VAL A 442 -0.18 10.27 -8.47
C VAL A 442 0.21 10.81 -9.84
N THR A 443 1.02 11.85 -9.88
CA THR A 443 1.36 12.49 -11.14
C THR A 443 2.09 11.54 -12.09
N PRO A 444 1.82 11.60 -13.41
CA PRO A 444 2.47 10.71 -14.39
C PRO A 444 3.99 10.84 -14.41
N GLU A 445 4.51 12.01 -14.08
CA GLU A 445 5.94 12.32 -14.05
C GLU A 445 6.71 11.43 -13.07
N LEU A 446 6.05 10.95 -12.03
CA LEU A 446 6.70 10.12 -11.00
C LEU A 446 7.33 8.84 -11.55
N ASP A 447 6.72 8.25 -12.58
CA ASP A 447 7.20 7.03 -13.24
C ASP A 447 7.28 7.14 -14.78
N GLY A 448 7.06 8.34 -15.32
CA GLY A 448 7.14 8.60 -16.76
C GLY A 448 6.04 7.90 -17.59
N ARG A 449 4.92 7.50 -16.93
CA ARG A 449 3.84 6.79 -17.62
C ARG A 449 3.05 7.71 -18.55
N GLN A 450 2.67 7.17 -19.69
CA GLN A 450 1.74 7.84 -20.60
C GLN A 450 0.31 7.53 -20.18
N LEU A 451 -0.51 8.59 -20.00
CA LEU A 451 -1.93 8.44 -19.73
C LEU A 451 -2.69 8.13 -21.02
N ALA A 452 -3.76 7.34 -20.90
CA ALA A 452 -4.67 7.03 -22.01
C ALA A 452 -5.27 8.32 -22.60
N GLN A 453 -5.47 8.33 -23.90
CA GLN A 453 -6.01 9.43 -24.68
C GLN A 453 -7.29 9.00 -25.39
N ALA A 454 -8.26 9.91 -25.50
CA ALA A 454 -9.45 9.73 -26.32
C ALA A 454 -9.80 11.03 -27.04
N GLN A 455 -10.61 10.95 -28.07
CA GLN A 455 -10.99 12.14 -28.87
C GLN A 455 -11.83 13.14 -28.07
N GLY A 456 -12.58 12.66 -27.07
CA GLY A 456 -13.57 13.46 -26.37
C GLY A 456 -14.81 13.77 -27.23
N LEU A 457 -15.70 14.57 -26.66
CA LEU A 457 -16.97 14.92 -27.29
C LEU A 457 -16.87 16.21 -28.11
N LYS A 458 -17.72 16.35 -29.12
CA LYS A 458 -17.95 17.65 -29.74
C LYS A 458 -18.46 18.63 -28.69
N ALA A 459 -18.07 19.90 -28.76
CA ALA A 459 -18.50 20.93 -27.81
C ALA A 459 -20.04 21.05 -27.73
N SER A 460 -20.72 20.88 -28.85
CA SER A 460 -22.20 20.91 -28.90
C SER A 460 -22.83 19.71 -28.17
N THR A 461 -22.23 18.53 -28.25
CA THR A 461 -22.70 17.32 -27.55
C THR A 461 -22.49 17.46 -26.06
N ALA A 462 -21.30 17.89 -25.64
CA ALA A 462 -20.99 18.14 -24.23
C ALA A 462 -21.93 19.19 -23.61
N ALA A 463 -22.21 20.29 -24.32
CA ALA A 463 -23.15 21.33 -23.87
C ALA A 463 -24.56 20.75 -23.64
N GLN A 464 -25.05 19.91 -24.57
CA GLN A 464 -26.37 19.29 -24.47
C GLN A 464 -26.41 18.28 -23.30
N LEU A 465 -25.41 17.44 -23.15
CA LEU A 465 -25.30 16.48 -22.02
C LEU A 465 -25.29 17.22 -20.68
N LYS A 466 -24.46 18.24 -20.56
CA LYS A 466 -24.35 19.04 -19.33
C LYS A 466 -25.71 19.67 -18.99
N GLN A 467 -26.43 20.20 -19.97
CA GLN A 467 -27.76 20.77 -19.77
C GLN A 467 -28.80 19.72 -19.37
N MET A 468 -28.81 18.54 -20.00
CA MET A 468 -29.70 17.45 -19.62
C MET A 468 -29.39 16.92 -18.19
N MET A 469 -28.13 16.85 -17.79
CA MET A 469 -27.74 16.53 -16.42
C MET A 469 -28.18 17.58 -15.41
N ARG A 470 -28.13 18.87 -15.77
CA ARG A 470 -28.69 19.96 -14.93
C ARG A 470 -30.22 19.82 -14.75
N LEU A 471 -30.94 19.53 -15.81
CA LEU A 471 -32.38 19.26 -15.74
C LEU A 471 -32.68 18.06 -14.85
N THR A 472 -31.88 16.99 -14.96
CA THR A 472 -32.02 15.80 -14.10
C THR A 472 -31.82 16.14 -12.62
N ALA A 473 -30.85 16.98 -12.29
CA ALA A 473 -30.57 17.41 -10.91
C ALA A 473 -31.61 18.37 -10.33
N THR A 474 -32.25 19.19 -11.17
CA THR A 474 -33.18 20.25 -10.71
C THR A 474 -34.65 19.91 -10.84
N GLN A 475 -35.01 19.08 -11.82
CA GLN A 475 -36.41 18.77 -12.16
C GLN A 475 -36.67 17.27 -12.33
N GLY A 476 -35.60 16.46 -12.49
CA GLY A 476 -35.70 15.05 -12.79
C GLY A 476 -35.47 14.12 -11.58
N THR A 477 -35.06 12.90 -11.89
CA THR A 477 -34.91 11.81 -10.91
C THR A 477 -33.85 12.06 -9.84
N ALA A 478 -32.91 12.98 -10.06
CA ALA A 478 -31.86 13.33 -9.10
C ALA A 478 -32.20 14.50 -8.17
N ARG A 479 -33.36 15.16 -8.38
CA ARG A 479 -33.72 16.40 -7.68
C ARG A 479 -33.64 16.29 -6.16
N GLU A 480 -34.17 15.22 -5.59
CA GLU A 480 -34.20 15.05 -4.13
C GLU A 480 -32.78 14.89 -3.54
N ALA A 481 -31.93 14.07 -4.16
CA ALA A 481 -30.55 13.89 -3.71
C ALA A 481 -29.70 15.17 -3.84
N MET A 482 -29.95 15.98 -4.88
CA MET A 482 -29.19 17.19 -5.20
C MET A 482 -29.76 18.48 -4.58
N ARG A 483 -30.90 18.44 -3.92
CA ARG A 483 -31.63 19.62 -3.43
C ARG A 483 -30.86 20.57 -2.52
N SER A 484 -29.85 20.04 -1.81
CA SER A 484 -29.00 20.83 -0.90
C SER A 484 -27.80 21.48 -1.57
N LEU A 485 -27.60 21.24 -2.87
CA LEU A 485 -26.49 21.77 -3.65
C LEU A 485 -26.97 22.95 -4.51
N THR A 486 -26.09 23.93 -4.66
CA THR A 486 -26.34 25.14 -5.45
C THR A 486 -25.20 25.40 -6.43
N GLY A 487 -25.43 26.28 -7.41
CA GLY A 487 -24.45 26.63 -8.43
C GLY A 487 -24.56 25.76 -9.68
N ASP A 488 -23.44 25.51 -10.34
CA ASP A 488 -23.38 24.66 -11.55
C ASP A 488 -23.39 23.17 -11.16
N ILE A 489 -24.58 22.60 -11.08
CA ILE A 489 -24.83 21.22 -10.68
C ILE A 489 -25.52 20.41 -11.76
N GLY A 490 -25.26 19.13 -11.82
CA GLY A 490 -25.98 18.18 -12.67
C GLY A 490 -25.76 16.75 -12.22
N ALA A 491 -26.63 15.84 -12.64
CA ALA A 491 -26.55 14.45 -12.19
C ALA A 491 -27.26 13.48 -13.15
N LYS A 492 -27.03 12.19 -12.94
CA LYS A 492 -27.79 11.09 -13.53
C LYS A 492 -27.94 9.96 -12.51
N THR A 493 -29.16 9.50 -12.31
CA THR A 493 -29.49 8.32 -11.49
C THR A 493 -29.38 7.05 -12.31
N GLY A 494 -29.06 5.95 -11.66
CA GLY A 494 -29.07 4.60 -12.22
C GLY A 494 -29.62 3.59 -11.21
N SER A 495 -30.31 2.61 -11.70
CA SER A 495 -30.70 1.41 -10.94
C SER A 495 -30.38 0.23 -11.84
N ALA A 496 -29.56 -0.71 -11.37
CA ALA A 496 -29.20 -1.89 -12.12
C ALA A 496 -29.78 -3.12 -11.42
N GLU A 497 -30.61 -3.83 -12.15
CA GLU A 497 -31.16 -5.12 -11.68
C GLU A 497 -30.05 -6.17 -11.73
N VAL A 498 -29.96 -6.99 -10.72
CA VAL A 498 -29.01 -8.11 -10.61
C VAL A 498 -29.83 -9.36 -10.28
N ASP A 499 -29.66 -10.39 -11.11
CA ASP A 499 -30.38 -11.65 -10.90
C ASP A 499 -30.08 -12.23 -9.52
N GLY A 500 -31.13 -12.64 -8.82
CA GLY A 500 -31.03 -13.21 -7.48
C GLY A 500 -31.00 -12.19 -6.34
N ASN A 501 -30.83 -10.89 -6.59
CA ASN A 501 -30.87 -9.87 -5.56
C ASN A 501 -32.31 -9.38 -5.30
N ALA A 502 -32.60 -9.09 -4.03
CA ALA A 502 -33.93 -8.58 -3.63
C ALA A 502 -34.14 -7.13 -4.09
N ARG A 503 -33.09 -6.37 -4.27
CA ARG A 503 -33.12 -4.95 -4.69
C ARG A 503 -32.04 -4.70 -5.74
N SER A 504 -32.28 -3.70 -6.59
CA SER A 504 -31.31 -3.25 -7.59
C SER A 504 -30.09 -2.59 -6.94
N ASN A 505 -28.96 -2.62 -7.62
CA ASN A 505 -27.81 -1.79 -7.27
C ASN A 505 -28.13 -0.32 -7.54
N SER A 506 -27.92 0.52 -6.52
CA SER A 506 -28.11 1.96 -6.60
C SER A 506 -26.88 2.62 -7.22
N TRP A 507 -27.04 3.33 -8.33
CA TRP A 507 -26.01 4.09 -8.99
C TRP A 507 -26.36 5.57 -9.07
N PHE A 508 -25.39 6.42 -8.86
CA PHE A 508 -25.54 7.85 -9.02
C PHE A 508 -24.24 8.47 -9.48
N THR A 509 -24.31 9.37 -10.45
CA THR A 509 -23.20 10.21 -10.83
C THR A 509 -23.63 11.65 -10.95
N GLY A 510 -22.74 12.59 -10.64
CA GLY A 510 -23.07 14.01 -10.72
C GLY A 510 -21.84 14.89 -10.61
N PHE A 511 -22.06 16.20 -10.79
CA PHE A 511 -21.02 17.20 -10.70
C PHE A 511 -21.51 18.47 -9.99
N ARG A 512 -20.54 19.22 -9.46
CA ARG A 512 -20.70 20.59 -8.99
C ARG A 512 -19.46 21.39 -9.34
N GLY A 513 -19.58 22.34 -10.27
CA GLY A 513 -18.42 23.08 -10.78
C GLY A 513 -17.35 22.15 -11.37
N ASP A 514 -16.12 22.23 -10.86
CA ASP A 514 -14.98 21.40 -11.28
C ASP A 514 -14.77 20.17 -10.37
N LEU A 515 -15.86 19.58 -9.92
CA LEU A 515 -15.86 18.33 -9.15
C LEU A 515 -16.93 17.39 -9.70
N ALA A 516 -16.54 16.21 -10.16
CA ALA A 516 -17.42 15.13 -10.56
C ALA A 516 -17.27 13.94 -9.61
N ALA A 517 -18.37 13.27 -9.28
CA ALA A 517 -18.33 12.09 -8.42
C ALA A 517 -19.35 11.06 -8.86
N ALA A 518 -19.03 9.77 -8.64
CA ALA A 518 -19.95 8.67 -8.86
C ALA A 518 -19.87 7.67 -7.72
N ALA A 519 -21.03 7.10 -7.37
CA ALA A 519 -21.15 6.09 -6.34
C ALA A 519 -22.01 4.92 -6.80
N MET A 520 -21.71 3.77 -6.21
CA MET A 520 -22.50 2.55 -6.32
C MET A 520 -22.75 1.97 -4.92
N THR A 521 -23.93 1.44 -4.69
CA THR A 521 -24.29 0.70 -3.49
C THR A 521 -25.01 -0.57 -3.91
N GLU A 522 -24.45 -1.73 -3.56
CA GLU A 522 -25.08 -3.02 -3.83
C GLU A 522 -26.41 -3.12 -3.07
N GLU A 523 -27.45 -3.63 -3.72
CA GLU A 523 -28.81 -3.74 -3.18
C GLU A 523 -29.35 -2.41 -2.58
N GLY A 524 -28.81 -1.26 -3.02
CA GLY A 524 -29.14 0.06 -2.50
C GLY A 524 -30.48 0.61 -2.98
N GLY A 525 -31.19 -0.08 -3.87
CA GLY A 525 -32.48 0.35 -4.45
C GLY A 525 -32.32 1.33 -5.62
N HIS A 526 -33.17 2.37 -5.68
CA HIS A 526 -33.06 3.36 -6.74
C HIS A 526 -31.84 4.27 -6.56
N GLY A 527 -31.33 4.83 -7.64
CA GLY A 527 -30.12 5.66 -7.63
C GLY A 527 -30.17 6.85 -6.65
N GLY A 528 -31.34 7.40 -6.41
CA GLY A 528 -31.56 8.46 -5.43
C GLY A 528 -31.53 8.01 -3.96
N ASP A 529 -31.69 6.72 -3.67
CA ASP A 529 -31.94 6.23 -2.31
C ASP A 529 -30.63 6.11 -1.51
N ALA A 530 -29.59 5.50 -2.09
CA ALA A 530 -28.32 5.27 -1.42
C ALA A 530 -27.14 5.99 -2.10
N ALA A 531 -26.89 5.76 -3.37
CA ALA A 531 -25.77 6.35 -4.08
C ALA A 531 -25.89 7.88 -4.22
N GLY A 532 -27.11 8.43 -4.41
CA GLY A 532 -27.35 9.86 -4.51
C GLY A 532 -26.89 10.65 -3.28
N PRO A 533 -27.32 10.31 -2.05
CA PRO A 533 -26.83 10.95 -0.82
C PRO A 533 -25.32 10.88 -0.63
N ILE A 534 -24.66 9.80 -1.08
CA ILE A 534 -23.19 9.65 -1.03
C ILE A 534 -22.55 10.70 -1.95
N VAL A 535 -22.93 10.73 -3.22
CA VAL A 535 -22.38 11.68 -4.21
C VAL A 535 -22.65 13.12 -3.79
N ALA A 536 -23.88 13.44 -3.35
CA ALA A 536 -24.22 14.80 -2.91
C ALA A 536 -23.35 15.24 -1.71
N ALA A 537 -23.02 14.35 -0.78
CA ALA A 537 -22.14 14.65 0.34
C ALA A 537 -20.73 15.00 -0.11
N VAL A 538 -20.19 14.29 -1.10
CA VAL A 538 -18.87 14.58 -1.67
C VAL A 538 -18.89 15.90 -2.47
N LEU A 539 -19.90 16.12 -3.30
CA LEU A 539 -20.03 17.33 -4.11
C LEU A 539 -20.18 18.63 -3.27
N ARG A 540 -20.61 18.54 -2.00
CA ARG A 540 -20.64 19.69 -1.09
C ARG A 540 -19.27 20.29 -0.82
N THR A 541 -18.21 19.50 -0.95
CA THR A 541 -16.85 19.97 -0.67
C THR A 541 -16.35 20.97 -1.71
N GLY A 542 -16.94 21.00 -2.89
CA GLY A 542 -16.70 22.00 -3.92
C GLY A 542 -15.45 21.80 -4.77
N GLY A 543 -14.68 20.72 -4.56
CA GLY A 543 -13.50 20.37 -5.36
C GLY A 543 -12.30 21.26 -5.12
#